data_c5a56cc36b9f36047cca2e495639cd8a
#
_entry.id   c5a56cc36b9f36047cca2e495639cd8a
#
_cell.length_a   1.000
_cell.length_b   1.000
_cell.length_c   1.000
_cell.angle_alpha   90.00
_cell.angle_beta   90.00
_cell.angle_gamma   90.00
#
_symmetry.space_group_name_H-M   'P 1'
#
loop_
_entity.id
_entity.type
_entity.pdbx_description
1 polymer ?
#
loop_
_entity_poly.entity_id
_entity_poly.type
_entity_poly.pdbx_seq_one_letter_code
_entity_poly.pdbx_strand_id
1 'polypeptide(L)'
;MGSGKSTAGKRLAAHCGYAFVDMDKLFETKHNCSIESYFEQFGEDSFRKEEALLLRETASLENTVIATGGGTPCFYDNMDWMLPHGICVYIEMPPKALYNRLINSKSERPLLQTHCNASLLEKIQNLLSQREQYYQKANITISGLDVEIEKLSMLICQNIYEK
;
A
#
# COMPACT_ATOMS: atom_id res chain seq x y z
N MET A 1 -0.88 -5.27 2.00
CA MET A 1 -1.03 -6.67 1.58
C MET A 1 -2.49 -7.08 1.78
N GLY A 2 -3.27 -7.31 0.72
CA GLY A 2 -4.66 -7.78 0.83
C GLY A 2 -5.69 -6.86 1.53
N SER A 3 -5.31 -5.67 1.98
CA SER A 3 -6.20 -4.76 2.73
C SER A 3 -7.24 -4.05 1.86
N GLY A 4 -7.11 -4.11 0.52
CA GLY A 4 -8.04 -3.47 -0.40
C GLY A 4 -7.65 -2.05 -0.83
N LYS A 5 -6.40 -1.64 -0.65
CA LYS A 5 -5.90 -0.30 -1.00
C LYS A 5 -6.26 0.15 -2.41
N SER A 6 -5.97 -0.67 -3.43
CA SER A 6 -6.24 -0.31 -4.83
C SER A 6 -7.74 -0.15 -5.09
N THR A 7 -8.59 -0.95 -4.45
CA THR A 7 -10.05 -0.83 -4.57
C THR A 7 -10.57 0.43 -3.88
N ALA A 8 -10.16 0.65 -2.63
CA ALA A 8 -10.55 1.83 -1.87
C ALA A 8 -10.01 3.12 -2.54
N GLY A 9 -8.74 3.09 -2.98
CA GLY A 9 -8.11 4.22 -3.66
C GLY A 9 -8.81 4.62 -4.96
N LYS A 10 -9.19 3.64 -5.79
CA LYS A 10 -9.98 3.93 -7.01
C LYS A 10 -11.35 4.54 -6.70
N ARG A 11 -12.04 4.02 -5.69
CA ARG A 11 -13.34 4.56 -5.27
C ARG A 11 -13.20 5.98 -4.71
N LEU A 12 -12.16 6.23 -3.90
CA LEU A 12 -11.87 7.56 -3.37
C LEU A 12 -11.52 8.55 -4.48
N ALA A 13 -10.65 8.17 -5.41
CA ALA A 13 -10.29 9.01 -6.56
C ALA A 13 -11.51 9.38 -7.39
N ALA A 14 -12.37 8.41 -7.71
CA ALA A 14 -13.61 8.65 -8.43
C ALA A 14 -14.57 9.59 -7.66
N HIS A 15 -14.68 9.42 -6.33
CA HIS A 15 -15.51 10.26 -5.48
C HIS A 15 -15.03 11.71 -5.43
N CYS A 16 -13.70 11.92 -5.38
CA CYS A 16 -13.10 13.26 -5.33
C CYS A 16 -12.87 13.90 -6.71
N GLY A 17 -13.09 13.18 -7.80
CA GLY A 17 -12.73 13.66 -9.14
C GLY A 17 -11.21 13.70 -9.38
N TYR A 18 -10.44 12.86 -8.69
CA TYR A 18 -8.99 12.79 -8.73
C TYR A 18 -8.49 11.68 -9.65
N ALA A 19 -7.24 11.79 -10.08
CA ALA A 19 -6.53 10.69 -10.74
C ALA A 19 -6.25 9.55 -9.73
N PHE A 20 -6.04 8.34 -10.25
CA PHE A 20 -5.63 7.17 -9.45
C PHE A 20 -4.36 6.56 -10.00
N VAL A 21 -3.38 6.35 -9.13
CA VAL A 21 -2.12 5.66 -9.43
C VAL A 21 -1.96 4.46 -8.50
N ASP A 22 -1.65 3.30 -9.08
CA ASP A 22 -1.23 2.10 -8.36
C ASP A 22 0.28 1.94 -8.58
N MET A 23 1.07 2.07 -7.50
CA MET A 23 2.53 2.02 -7.57
C MET A 23 3.06 0.68 -8.09
N ASP A 24 2.39 -0.43 -7.75
CA ASP A 24 2.79 -1.76 -8.23
C ASP A 24 2.66 -1.81 -9.76
N LYS A 25 1.57 -1.29 -10.33
CA LYS A 25 1.34 -1.22 -11.78
C LYS A 25 2.27 -0.21 -12.47
N LEU A 26 2.52 0.92 -11.83
CA LEU A 26 3.44 1.92 -12.37
C LEU A 26 4.86 1.34 -12.49
N PHE A 27 5.30 0.59 -11.47
CA PHE A 27 6.56 -0.14 -11.48
C PHE A 27 6.64 -1.14 -12.65
N GLU A 28 5.63 -2.01 -12.76
CA GLU A 28 5.58 -3.03 -13.82
C GLU A 28 5.59 -2.41 -15.22
N THR A 29 4.87 -1.30 -15.40
CA THR A 29 4.85 -0.57 -16.67
C THR A 29 6.22 0.05 -16.98
N LYS A 30 6.88 0.67 -16.00
CA LYS A 30 8.19 1.31 -16.17
C LYS A 30 9.29 0.30 -16.52
N HIS A 31 9.27 -0.87 -15.88
CA HIS A 31 10.29 -1.90 -16.07
C HIS A 31 9.91 -2.97 -17.11
N ASN A 32 8.71 -2.91 -17.66
CA ASN A 32 8.17 -3.85 -18.64
C ASN A 32 8.28 -5.33 -18.18
N CYS A 33 8.13 -5.58 -16.89
CA CYS A 33 8.12 -6.91 -16.29
C CYS A 33 7.26 -6.92 -15.04
N SER A 34 6.83 -8.12 -14.58
CA SER A 34 6.15 -8.24 -13.29
C SER A 34 7.10 -7.98 -12.13
N ILE A 35 6.56 -7.52 -10.99
CA ILE A 35 7.33 -7.35 -9.76
C ILE A 35 7.99 -8.67 -9.36
N GLU A 36 7.31 -9.80 -9.52
CA GLU A 36 7.84 -11.13 -9.24
C GLU A 36 9.09 -11.43 -10.07
N SER A 37 9.00 -11.24 -11.40
CA SER A 37 10.14 -11.43 -12.31
C SER A 37 11.29 -10.48 -11.98
N TYR A 38 10.99 -9.24 -11.58
CA TYR A 38 12.02 -8.29 -11.16
C TYR A 38 12.74 -8.75 -9.89
N PHE A 39 12.00 -9.27 -8.89
CA PHE A 39 12.59 -9.84 -7.68
C PHE A 39 13.50 -11.04 -7.97
N GLU A 40 13.08 -11.95 -8.86
CA GLU A 40 13.86 -13.12 -9.26
C GLU A 40 15.16 -12.71 -9.96
N GLN A 41 15.11 -11.68 -10.80
CA GLN A 41 16.25 -11.26 -11.61
C GLN A 41 17.23 -10.35 -10.87
N PHE A 42 16.72 -9.41 -10.05
CA PHE A 42 17.53 -8.33 -9.46
C PHE A 42 17.54 -8.33 -7.93
N GLY A 43 16.70 -9.14 -7.29
CA GLY A 43 16.58 -9.24 -5.83
C GLY A 43 15.77 -8.11 -5.19
N GLU A 44 15.48 -8.28 -3.89
CA GLU A 44 14.63 -7.34 -3.14
C GLU A 44 15.29 -5.97 -2.99
N ASP A 45 16.58 -5.90 -2.72
CA ASP A 45 17.29 -4.63 -2.50
C ASP A 45 17.22 -3.70 -3.72
N SER A 46 17.37 -4.28 -4.93
CA SER A 46 17.23 -3.53 -6.18
C SER A 46 15.80 -3.04 -6.38
N PHE A 47 14.82 -3.91 -6.14
CA PHE A 47 13.41 -3.52 -6.20
C PHE A 47 13.10 -2.35 -5.26
N ARG A 48 13.56 -2.42 -3.99
CA ARG A 48 13.29 -1.37 -3.00
C ARG A 48 13.91 -0.02 -3.38
N LYS A 49 15.10 -0.04 -3.99
CA LYS A 49 15.71 1.20 -4.51
C LYS A 49 14.86 1.83 -5.61
N GLU A 50 14.46 1.03 -6.60
CA GLU A 50 13.63 1.51 -7.70
C GLU A 50 12.22 1.93 -7.23
N GLU A 51 11.62 1.19 -6.30
CA GLU A 51 10.34 1.55 -5.66
C GLU A 51 10.43 2.92 -4.97
N ALA A 52 11.53 3.17 -4.24
CA ALA A 52 11.76 4.45 -3.58
C ALA A 52 11.97 5.60 -4.59
N LEU A 53 12.71 5.39 -5.68
CA LEU A 53 12.85 6.39 -6.75
C LEU A 53 11.52 6.69 -7.41
N LEU A 54 10.75 5.66 -7.73
CA LEU A 54 9.43 5.80 -8.33
C LEU A 54 8.45 6.56 -7.42
N LEU A 55 8.53 6.32 -6.10
CA LEU A 55 7.76 7.08 -5.13
C LEU A 55 8.09 8.58 -5.19
N ARG A 56 9.38 8.96 -5.31
CA ARG A 56 9.79 10.37 -5.45
C ARG A 56 9.24 11.04 -6.72
N GLU A 57 9.14 10.29 -7.81
CA GLU A 57 8.56 10.78 -9.06
C GLU A 57 7.08 11.18 -8.90
N THR A 58 6.37 10.59 -7.94
CA THR A 58 4.96 10.94 -7.69
C THR A 58 4.77 12.31 -7.03
N ALA A 59 5.82 12.99 -6.56
CA ALA A 59 5.73 14.31 -5.94
C ALA A 59 5.14 15.41 -6.87
N SER A 60 5.27 15.22 -8.18
CA SER A 60 4.72 16.16 -9.18
C SER A 60 3.23 15.93 -9.49
N LEU A 61 2.63 14.88 -8.93
CA LEU A 61 1.24 14.56 -9.20
C LEU A 61 0.32 15.37 -8.28
N GLU A 62 -0.56 16.15 -8.86
CA GLU A 62 -1.60 16.88 -8.14
C GLU A 62 -2.93 16.14 -8.23
N ASN A 63 -3.81 16.36 -7.25
CA ASN A 63 -5.16 15.78 -7.22
C ASN A 63 -5.18 14.27 -7.55
N THR A 64 -4.26 13.53 -6.92
CA THR A 64 -4.03 12.12 -7.23
C THR A 64 -4.10 11.25 -5.98
N VAL A 65 -4.87 10.19 -6.05
CA VAL A 65 -4.86 9.13 -5.03
C VAL A 65 -3.86 8.05 -5.43
N ILE A 66 -2.88 7.80 -4.56
CA ILE A 66 -1.80 6.86 -4.83
C ILE A 66 -1.94 5.64 -3.90
N ALA A 67 -2.08 4.45 -4.49
CA ALA A 67 -2.01 3.20 -3.75
C ALA A 67 -0.57 2.68 -3.77
N THR A 68 0.09 2.71 -2.62
CA THR A 68 1.47 2.21 -2.46
C THR A 68 1.51 0.70 -2.27
N GLY A 69 2.65 0.06 -2.55
CA GLY A 69 2.93 -1.29 -2.09
C GLY A 69 2.89 -1.39 -0.55
N GLY A 70 2.56 -2.56 -0.02
CA GLY A 70 2.52 -2.72 1.46
C GLY A 70 3.89 -2.61 2.12
N GLY A 71 4.97 -2.78 1.39
CA GLY A 71 6.34 -2.59 1.89
C GLY A 71 6.85 -1.17 1.71
N THR A 72 6.32 -0.41 0.76
CA THR A 72 6.84 0.91 0.38
C THR A 72 7.15 1.83 1.58
N PRO A 73 6.26 2.03 2.57
CA PRO A 73 6.55 2.92 3.70
C PRO A 73 7.61 2.39 4.67
N CYS A 74 7.99 1.09 4.57
CA CYS A 74 8.84 0.42 5.54
C CYS A 74 10.33 0.43 5.16
N PHE A 75 10.69 0.93 3.99
CA PHE A 75 12.06 0.96 3.51
C PHE A 75 12.56 2.39 3.36
N TYR A 76 13.87 2.57 3.60
CA TYR A 76 14.51 3.88 3.57
C TYR A 76 13.76 4.90 4.44
N ASP A 77 13.69 6.14 3.97
CA ASP A 77 12.93 7.26 4.54
C ASP A 77 11.55 7.44 3.88
N ASN A 78 11.02 6.41 3.23
CA ASN A 78 9.82 6.55 2.40
C ASN A 78 8.61 7.09 3.18
N MET A 79 8.37 6.60 4.40
CA MET A 79 7.24 7.08 5.20
C MET A 79 7.43 8.55 5.61
N ASP A 80 8.62 8.90 6.06
CA ASP A 80 8.94 10.26 6.49
C ASP A 80 8.92 11.25 5.28
N TRP A 81 9.24 10.75 4.09
CA TRP A 81 9.08 11.50 2.85
C TRP A 81 7.60 11.66 2.43
N MET A 82 6.76 10.63 2.57
CA MET A 82 5.35 10.69 2.16
C MET A 82 4.54 11.68 2.99
N LEU A 83 4.80 11.79 4.28
CA LEU A 83 4.03 12.61 5.22
C LEU A 83 3.95 14.12 4.85
N PRO A 84 5.03 14.79 4.43
CA PRO A 84 4.95 16.19 3.99
C PRO A 84 4.40 16.34 2.55
N HIS A 85 4.38 15.27 1.74
CA HIS A 85 3.95 15.33 0.34
C HIS A 85 2.48 14.97 0.11
N GLY A 86 1.77 14.54 1.17
CA GLY A 86 0.36 14.18 1.05
C GLY A 86 -0.28 13.75 2.36
N ILE A 87 -1.54 13.31 2.29
CA ILE A 87 -2.24 12.70 3.40
C ILE A 87 -2.08 11.19 3.31
N CYS A 88 -1.32 10.63 4.25
CA CYS A 88 -1.11 9.18 4.33
C CYS A 88 -2.28 8.52 5.06
N VAL A 89 -2.90 7.54 4.40
CA VAL A 89 -4.01 6.76 4.96
C VAL A 89 -3.57 5.31 5.18
N TYR A 90 -3.67 4.85 6.41
CA TYR A 90 -3.48 3.44 6.75
C TYR A 90 -4.83 2.72 6.75
N ILE A 91 -4.95 1.68 5.92
CA ILE A 91 -6.11 0.78 5.92
C ILE A 91 -5.77 -0.43 6.78
N GLU A 92 -6.16 -0.37 8.04
CA GLU A 92 -5.87 -1.41 9.02
C GLU A 92 -6.77 -2.63 8.83
N MET A 93 -6.18 -3.82 8.90
CA MET A 93 -6.90 -5.09 8.79
C MET A 93 -6.42 -6.09 9.84
N PRO A 94 -7.33 -6.76 10.54
CA PRO A 94 -6.97 -7.87 11.40
C PRO A 94 -6.25 -9.00 10.64
N PRO A 95 -5.23 -9.65 11.21
CA PRO A 95 -4.47 -10.70 10.54
C PRO A 95 -5.33 -11.82 9.97
N LYS A 96 -6.37 -12.26 10.69
CA LYS A 96 -7.32 -13.27 10.24
C LYS A 96 -8.12 -12.83 9.00
N ALA A 97 -8.50 -11.56 8.93
CA ALA A 97 -9.23 -11.03 7.78
C ALA A 97 -8.32 -10.95 6.54
N LEU A 98 -7.05 -10.55 6.72
CA LEU A 98 -6.05 -10.59 5.66
C LEU A 98 -5.81 -12.03 5.18
N TYR A 99 -5.65 -12.97 6.09
CA TYR A 99 -5.51 -14.39 5.77
C TYR A 99 -6.67 -14.88 4.90
N ASN A 100 -7.92 -14.65 5.32
CA ASN A 100 -9.11 -15.05 4.56
C ASN A 100 -9.18 -14.42 3.16
N ARG A 101 -8.78 -13.15 3.02
CA ARG A 101 -8.72 -12.50 1.71
C ARG A 101 -7.63 -13.08 0.81
N LEU A 102 -6.48 -13.43 1.38
CA LEU A 102 -5.34 -13.95 0.63
C LEU A 102 -5.58 -15.37 0.11
N ILE A 103 -6.14 -16.27 0.92
CA ILE A 103 -6.45 -17.64 0.47
C ILE A 103 -7.55 -17.68 -0.61
N ASN A 104 -8.44 -16.66 -0.63
CA ASN A 104 -9.49 -16.54 -1.63
C ASN A 104 -9.07 -15.69 -2.85
N SER A 105 -7.86 -15.13 -2.85
CA SER A 105 -7.36 -14.33 -3.97
C SER A 105 -6.65 -15.20 -4.99
N LYS A 106 -6.88 -14.92 -6.29
CA LYS A 106 -6.19 -15.60 -7.40
C LYS A 106 -4.79 -15.03 -7.68
N SER A 107 -4.33 -14.00 -6.95
CA SER A 107 -3.03 -13.38 -7.21
C SER A 107 -1.94 -14.03 -6.37
N GLU A 108 -0.93 -14.56 -7.00
CA GLU A 108 0.32 -15.00 -6.37
C GLU A 108 1.09 -13.80 -5.84
N ARG A 109 1.69 -13.96 -4.66
CA ARG A 109 2.49 -12.90 -4.02
C ARG A 109 3.80 -13.50 -3.52
N PRO A 110 4.94 -13.11 -4.08
CA PRO A 110 6.24 -13.74 -3.81
C PRO A 110 6.59 -13.85 -2.33
N LEU A 111 6.31 -12.79 -1.54
CA LEU A 111 6.63 -12.76 -0.10
C LEU A 111 5.75 -13.67 0.79
N LEU A 112 4.72 -14.30 0.23
CA LEU A 112 3.75 -15.09 1.00
C LEU A 112 3.68 -16.55 0.57
N GLN A 113 4.51 -16.98 -0.38
CA GLN A 113 4.52 -18.36 -0.84
C GLN A 113 4.88 -19.31 0.32
N THR A 114 3.92 -20.14 0.72
CA THR A 114 4.09 -21.19 1.72
C THR A 114 3.25 -22.40 1.34
N HIS A 115 3.79 -23.57 1.62
CA HIS A 115 3.12 -24.85 1.38
C HIS A 115 2.11 -25.24 2.49
N CYS A 116 1.98 -24.44 3.56
CA CYS A 116 1.12 -24.72 4.71
C CYS A 116 0.34 -23.48 5.17
N ASN A 117 -0.99 -23.62 5.31
CA ASN A 117 -1.90 -22.54 5.70
C ASN A 117 -1.64 -21.99 7.13
N ALA A 118 -1.21 -22.81 8.08
CA ALA A 118 -0.87 -22.38 9.44
C ALA A 118 0.34 -21.42 9.41
N SER A 119 1.34 -21.71 8.60
CA SER A 119 2.52 -20.83 8.45
C SER A 119 2.21 -19.51 7.73
N LEU A 120 1.14 -19.44 6.92
CA LEU A 120 0.73 -18.19 6.26
C LEU A 120 0.18 -17.17 7.27
N LEU A 121 -0.66 -17.60 8.22
CA LEU A 121 -1.18 -16.68 9.26
C LEU A 121 -0.04 -16.12 10.13
N GLU A 122 0.90 -16.95 10.55
CA GLU A 122 2.07 -16.52 11.32
C GLU A 122 2.94 -15.55 10.51
N LYS A 123 3.17 -15.82 9.22
CA LYS A 123 3.89 -14.88 8.34
C LYS A 123 3.18 -13.53 8.23
N ILE A 124 1.85 -13.52 8.10
CA ILE A 124 1.06 -12.28 8.08
C ILE A 124 1.23 -11.52 9.38
N GLN A 125 1.13 -12.19 10.53
CA GLN A 125 1.29 -11.57 11.84
C GLN A 125 2.68 -10.98 12.01
N ASN A 126 3.73 -11.72 11.68
CA ASN A 126 5.12 -11.27 11.75
C ASN A 126 5.38 -10.07 10.85
N LEU A 127 4.90 -10.10 9.59
CA LEU A 127 5.04 -8.98 8.67
C LEU A 127 4.28 -7.74 9.13
N LEU A 128 3.10 -7.90 9.72
CA LEU A 128 2.35 -6.76 10.27
C LEU A 128 3.09 -6.17 11.46
N SER A 129 3.52 -6.99 12.42
CA SER A 129 4.27 -6.53 13.60
C SER A 129 5.53 -5.73 13.22
N GLN A 130 6.30 -6.20 12.22
CA GLN A 130 7.49 -5.50 11.74
C GLN A 130 7.15 -4.14 11.07
N ARG A 131 6.00 -4.03 10.42
CA ARG A 131 5.60 -2.87 9.63
C ARG A 131 4.73 -1.87 10.39
N GLU A 132 4.16 -2.25 11.51
CA GLU A 132 3.20 -1.46 12.26
C GLU A 132 3.75 -0.11 12.69
N GLN A 133 5.01 -0.06 13.13
CA GLN A 133 5.70 1.19 13.51
C GLN A 133 5.72 2.23 12.37
N TYR A 134 5.73 1.80 11.11
CA TYR A 134 5.66 2.69 9.95
C TYR A 134 4.21 3.07 9.63
N TYR A 135 3.30 2.10 9.69
CA TYR A 135 1.90 2.34 9.36
C TYR A 135 1.20 3.26 10.36
N GLN A 136 1.58 3.18 11.64
CA GLN A 136 1.05 4.05 12.69
C GLN A 136 1.47 5.53 12.56
N LYS A 137 2.47 5.84 11.73
CA LYS A 137 2.82 7.23 11.40
C LYS A 137 1.81 7.89 10.43
N ALA A 138 0.90 7.14 9.84
CA ALA A 138 -0.08 7.68 8.88
C ALA A 138 -0.97 8.76 9.53
N ASN A 139 -1.34 9.78 8.77
CA ASN A 139 -2.21 10.86 9.23
C ASN A 139 -3.61 10.36 9.62
N ILE A 140 -4.09 9.33 8.91
CA ILE A 140 -5.42 8.77 9.10
C ILE A 140 -5.31 7.24 9.15
N THR A 141 -5.95 6.61 10.14
CA THR A 141 -6.13 5.16 10.19
C THR A 141 -7.61 4.82 10.09
N ILE A 142 -7.96 3.91 9.17
CA ILE A 142 -9.33 3.43 8.98
C ILE A 142 -9.39 1.91 9.00
N SER A 143 -10.57 1.38 9.40
CA SER A 143 -10.81 -0.07 9.28
C SER A 143 -10.96 -0.49 7.82
N GLY A 144 -10.21 -1.50 7.40
CA GLY A 144 -10.33 -2.10 6.07
C GLY A 144 -11.44 -3.15 5.95
N LEU A 145 -12.18 -3.43 7.04
CA LEU A 145 -13.33 -4.33 7.01
C LEU A 145 -14.51 -3.70 6.28
N ASP A 146 -14.73 -2.40 6.55
CA ASP A 146 -15.77 -1.62 5.92
C ASP A 146 -15.24 -0.20 5.64
N VAL A 147 -14.89 0.06 4.39
CA VAL A 147 -14.33 1.36 3.97
C VAL A 147 -15.45 2.23 3.42
N GLU A 148 -15.92 3.15 4.24
CA GLU A 148 -16.88 4.19 3.87
C GLU A 148 -16.14 5.35 3.18
N ILE A 149 -16.31 5.48 1.85
CA ILE A 149 -15.56 6.45 1.04
C ILE A 149 -15.91 7.90 1.39
N GLU A 150 -17.18 8.19 1.62
CA GLU A 150 -17.66 9.53 2.02
C GLU A 150 -17.02 9.96 3.33
N LYS A 151 -17.02 9.10 4.34
CA LYS A 151 -16.38 9.35 5.63
C LYS A 151 -14.87 9.54 5.50
N LEU A 152 -14.21 8.70 4.69
CA LEU A 152 -12.78 8.84 4.43
C LEU A 152 -12.46 10.18 3.75
N SER A 153 -13.26 10.60 2.76
CA SER A 153 -13.04 11.89 2.09
C SER A 153 -13.21 13.06 3.04
N MET A 154 -14.20 13.03 3.95
CA MET A 154 -14.37 14.05 4.99
C MET A 154 -13.16 14.13 5.92
N LEU A 155 -12.64 12.98 6.39
CA LEU A 155 -11.45 12.92 7.24
C LEU A 155 -10.21 13.48 6.53
N ILE A 156 -10.05 13.22 5.23
CA ILE A 156 -8.97 13.78 4.42
C ILE A 156 -9.10 15.30 4.33
N CYS A 157 -10.30 15.81 4.02
CA CYS A 157 -10.54 17.26 3.98
C CYS A 157 -10.20 17.92 5.32
N GLN A 158 -10.66 17.38 6.44
CA GLN A 158 -10.32 17.91 7.77
C GLN A 158 -8.80 17.98 8.00
N ASN A 159 -8.07 16.92 7.67
CA ASN A 159 -6.60 16.90 7.80
C ASN A 159 -5.86 17.90 6.89
N ILE A 160 -6.45 18.30 5.76
CA ILE A 160 -5.88 19.32 4.87
C ILE A 160 -6.00 20.71 5.50
N TYR A 161 -7.13 20.99 6.16
CA TYR A 161 -7.39 22.30 6.78
C TYR A 161 -6.70 22.50 8.13
N GLU A 162 -6.23 21.43 8.78
CA GLU A 162 -5.52 21.47 10.06
C GLU A 162 -3.98 21.55 9.89
N LYS A 163 -3.46 21.44 8.67
CA LYS A 163 -2.04 21.63 8.34
C LYS A 163 -1.77 23.06 7.88
#